data_0e603a9a33debd34c38dafb7bd48e301
#
_entry.id   0e603a9a33debd34c38dafb7bd48e301
#
_cell.length_a   1.000
_cell.length_b   1.000
_cell.length_c   1.000
_cell.angle_alpha   90.00
_cell.angle_beta   90.00
_cell.angle_gamma   90.00
#
_symmetry.space_group_name_H-M   'P 1'
#
loop_
_entity.id
_entity.type
_entity.pdbx_description
1 polymer ?
#
loop_
_entity_poly.entity_id
_entity_poly.type
_entity_poly.pdbx_seq_one_letter_code
_entity_poly.pdbx_strand_id
1 'polypeptide(L)' 'MSNEAYRTLRAMLVNEYYNLMKHKLWRSAKARVRKIAKLDNEQYGIDVEHTYELFEYYKIGIK' A
#
# COMPACT_ATOMS: atom_id res chain seq x y z
N MET A 1 -10.56 -1.06 14.20
CA MET A 1 -10.22 -2.38 13.60
C MET A 1 -9.28 -3.14 14.53
N SER A 2 -9.49 -4.43 14.72
CA SER A 2 -8.58 -5.25 15.52
C SER A 2 -7.22 -5.39 14.85
N ASN A 3 -6.19 -5.69 15.63
CA ASN A 3 -4.84 -5.91 15.08
C ASN A 3 -4.81 -7.06 14.09
N GLU A 4 -5.57 -8.11 14.36
CA GLU A 4 -5.65 -9.26 13.47
C GLU A 4 -6.31 -8.90 12.14
N ALA A 5 -7.43 -8.20 12.19
CA ALA A 5 -8.12 -7.73 10.98
C ALA A 5 -7.24 -6.78 10.18
N TYR A 6 -6.54 -5.88 10.85
CA TYR A 6 -5.60 -4.96 10.21
C TYR A 6 -4.51 -5.74 9.46
N ARG A 7 -3.86 -6.70 10.12
CA ARG A 7 -2.79 -7.50 9.51
C ARG A 7 -3.28 -8.26 8.28
N THR A 8 -4.46 -8.86 8.38
CA THR A 8 -5.05 -9.62 7.28
C THR A 8 -5.33 -8.71 6.09
N LEU A 9 -6.00 -7.59 6.32
CA LEU A 9 -6.33 -6.66 5.25
C LEU A 9 -5.07 -6.07 4.62
N ARG A 10 -4.09 -5.68 5.45
CA ARG A 10 -2.84 -5.12 4.96
C ARG A 10 -2.09 -6.13 4.10
N ALA A 11 -2.01 -7.39 4.54
CA ALA A 11 -1.36 -8.45 3.77
C ALA A 11 -2.04 -8.65 2.41
N MET A 12 -3.37 -8.62 2.36
CA MET A 12 -4.10 -8.71 1.11
C MET A 12 -3.74 -7.57 0.16
N LEU A 13 -3.73 -6.34 0.68
CA LEU A 13 -3.41 -5.16 -0.13
C LEU A 13 -1.97 -5.21 -0.64
N VAL A 14 -1.03 -5.64 0.20
CA VAL A 14 0.38 -5.78 -0.18
C VAL A 14 0.53 -6.84 -1.27
N ASN A 15 -0.14 -7.97 -1.13
CA ASN A 15 -0.11 -9.03 -2.14
C ASN A 15 -0.68 -8.55 -3.48
N GLU A 16 -1.79 -7.81 -3.44
CA GLU A 16 -2.37 -7.20 -4.64
C GLU A 16 -1.39 -6.22 -5.28
N TYR A 17 -0.73 -5.41 -4.46
CA TYR A 17 0.27 -4.46 -4.93
C TYR A 17 1.39 -5.17 -5.69
N TYR A 18 1.98 -6.21 -5.10
CA TYR A 18 3.07 -6.95 -5.76
C TYR A 18 2.61 -7.59 -7.07
N ASN A 19 1.41 -8.14 -7.09
CA ASN A 19 0.84 -8.75 -8.29
C ASN A 19 0.65 -7.69 -9.40
N LEU A 20 0.13 -6.54 -9.04
CA LEU A 20 -0.07 -5.43 -9.97
C LEU A 20 1.26 -4.90 -10.51
N MET A 21 2.28 -4.80 -9.67
CA MET A 21 3.62 -4.39 -10.08
C MET A 21 4.23 -5.40 -11.05
N LYS A 22 4.03 -6.68 -10.78
CA LYS A 22 4.50 -7.75 -11.65
C LYS A 22 3.92 -7.64 -13.07
N HIS A 23 2.66 -7.22 -13.16
CA HIS A 23 1.98 -7.06 -14.44
C HIS A 23 2.09 -5.64 -15.00
N LYS A 24 2.90 -4.79 -14.39
CA LYS A 24 3.14 -3.41 -14.81
C LYS A 24 1.87 -2.55 -14.86
N LEU A 25 0.94 -2.85 -13.97
CA LEU A 25 -0.30 -2.09 -13.83
C LEU A 25 -0.09 -0.97 -12.80
N TRP A 26 0.67 0.05 -13.21
CA TRP A 26 1.20 1.08 -12.32
C TRP A 26 0.12 1.89 -11.59
N ARG A 27 -0.93 2.30 -12.31
CA ARG A 27 -2.03 3.07 -11.69
C ARG A 27 -2.72 2.29 -10.58
N SER A 28 -3.01 1.02 -10.86
CA SER A 28 -3.67 0.15 -9.89
C SER A 28 -2.76 -0.13 -8.70
N ALA A 29 -1.46 -0.34 -8.96
CA ALA A 29 -0.48 -0.55 -7.89
C ALA A 29 -0.40 0.68 -6.98
N LYS A 30 -0.36 1.89 -7.55
CA LYS A 30 -0.36 3.13 -6.76
C LYS A 30 -1.63 3.26 -5.93
N ALA A 31 -2.77 2.86 -6.48
CA ALA A 31 -4.03 2.89 -5.75
C ALA A 31 -3.99 1.96 -4.53
N ARG A 32 -3.34 0.81 -4.64
CA ARG A 32 -3.17 -0.10 -3.50
C ARG A 32 -2.26 0.49 -2.43
N VAL A 33 -1.19 1.16 -2.83
CA VAL A 33 -0.31 1.85 -1.86
C VAL A 33 -1.08 2.93 -1.10
N ARG A 34 -1.92 3.69 -1.78
CA ARG A 34 -2.77 4.71 -1.11
C ARG A 34 -3.70 4.07 -0.09
N LYS A 35 -4.29 2.91 -0.40
CA LYS A 35 -5.14 2.19 0.54
C LYS A 35 -4.36 1.69 1.75
N ILE A 36 -3.16 1.17 1.54
CA ILE A 36 -2.29 0.72 2.62
C ILE A 36 -1.93 1.91 3.52
N ALA A 37 -1.56 3.04 2.92
CA ALA A 37 -1.21 4.24 3.67
C ALA A 37 -2.37 4.73 4.53
N LYS A 38 -3.57 4.74 3.98
CA LYS A 38 -4.77 5.14 4.70
C LYS A 38 -5.04 4.19 5.87
N LEU A 39 -4.91 2.90 5.62
CA LEU A 39 -5.11 1.87 6.65
C LEU A 39 -4.11 2.05 7.80
N ASP A 40 -2.83 2.22 7.46
CA ASP A 40 -1.78 2.42 8.46
C ASP A 40 -2.03 3.69 9.28
N ASN A 41 -2.47 4.76 8.62
CA ASN A 41 -2.78 6.02 9.29
C ASN A 41 -3.98 5.88 10.24
N GLU A 42 -5.04 5.24 9.79
CA GLU A 42 -6.25 5.08 10.62
C GLU A 42 -6.00 4.16 11.81
N GLN A 43 -5.20 3.12 11.63
CA GLN A 43 -4.98 2.13 12.69
C GLN A 43 -3.95 2.59 13.73
N TYR A 44 -2.86 3.21 13.29
CA TYR A 44 -1.73 3.55 14.16
C TYR A 44 -1.28 5.00 14.08
N GLY A 45 -1.95 5.84 13.32
CA GLY A 45 -1.56 7.24 13.16
C GLY A 45 -0.26 7.40 12.36
N ILE A 46 0.14 6.41 11.58
CA ILE A 46 1.34 6.47 10.76
C ILE A 46 1.11 7.49 9.64
N ASP A 47 2.05 8.41 9.46
CA ASP A 47 1.99 9.40 8.39
C ASP A 47 1.95 8.67 7.04
N VAL A 48 1.03 9.08 6.17
CA VAL A 48 0.88 8.45 4.84
C VAL A 48 2.18 8.52 4.03
N GLU A 49 2.96 9.59 4.19
CA GLU A 49 4.25 9.71 3.50
C GLU A 49 5.22 8.60 3.91
N HIS A 50 5.18 8.15 5.15
CA HIS A 50 6.02 7.05 5.61
C HIS A 50 5.72 5.77 4.81
N THR A 51 4.43 5.46 4.63
CA THR A 51 4.02 4.29 3.84
C THR A 51 4.37 4.48 2.36
N TYR A 52 4.20 5.69 1.84
CA TYR A 52 4.58 5.99 0.46
C TYR A 52 6.07 5.77 0.22
N GLU A 53 6.92 6.20 1.15
CA GLU A 53 8.36 5.97 1.05
C GLU A 53 8.69 4.48 1.09
N LEU A 54 8.03 3.74 1.96
CA LEU A 54 8.25 2.31 2.11
C LEU A 54 8.04 1.55 0.80
N PHE A 55 7.03 1.94 0.04
CA PHE A 55 6.68 1.30 -1.24
C PHE A 55 7.22 2.05 -2.45
N GLU A 56 8.03 3.09 -2.25
CA GLU A 56 8.58 3.93 -3.32
C GLU A 56 7.46 4.44 -4.25
N TYR A 57 6.37 4.91 -3.65
CA TYR A 57 5.15 5.30 -4.35
C TYR A 57 5.38 6.25 -5.52
N TYR A 58 6.24 7.26 -5.32
CA TYR A 58 6.48 8.28 -6.34
C TYR A 58 7.34 7.78 -7.49
N LYS A 59 7.94 6.60 -7.35
CA LYS A 59 8.76 5.98 -8.41
C LYS A 59 7.99 4.94 -9.21
N ILE A 60 6.77 4.60 -8.80
CA ILE A 60 5.99 3.57 -9.49
C ILE A 60 5.62 4.07 -10.88
N GLY A 61 5.99 3.29 -11.90
CA GLY A 61 5.71 3.61 -13.29
C GLY A 61 6.68 4.59 -13.95
N ILE A 62 7.67 5.06 -13.20
CA ILE A 62 8.70 5.96 -13.74
C ILE A 62 9.88 5.09 -14.23
N LYS A 63 10.31 5.35 -15.46
CA LYS A 63 11.43 4.63 -16.08
C LYS A 63 12.75 5.34 -15.82
#